data_67c6b57637ae87db6addb217d9a48c28
#
_entry.id   67c6b57637ae87db6addb217d9a48c28
#
_cell.length_a   1.000
_cell.length_b   1.000
_cell.length_c   1.000
_cell.angle_alpha   90.00
_cell.angle_beta   90.00
_cell.angle_gamma   90.00
#
_symmetry.space_group_name_H-M   'P 1'
#
loop_
_entity.id
_entity.type
_entity.pdbx_description
1 polymer ?
#
loop_
_entity_poly.entity_id
_entity_poly.type
_entity_poly.pdbx_seq_one_letter_code
_entity_poly.pdbx_strand_id
1 'polypeptide(L)'
;WKEDIMSNIYVFPRGIQRAGYNKENAVKWTSKYGSVIATGYDIGTCDGMNEKGLVASLLFLPESVFDRQGDTRPVMGISIWTQYVLDNFATVHEAVEELKKESFRIDAPHMPNGSASTLHLAITDETGNTAVLEYLDGNLSIHEGKEFQVMTNSPRYDYQLAINDYWKEIGGLQMLPGTNRSSDRFVRASFYIHAIPQTPDAKIAVPSVLSVMRNVSVPFGITTPDKPHISSTRWRSVSDQKNKIYYFESVMTPNLFWLDLKKIDFSPKAGIKKLPLTNGKIYAGDAVKDLKDSDSFVFLFQTPVM
;
A
#
# COMPACT_ATOMS: atom_id res chain seq x y z
N TRP A 1 -9.71 -5.27 -13.73
CA TRP A 1 -9.56 -6.47 -12.89
C TRP A 1 -10.94 -7.09 -12.67
N LYS A 2 -11.25 -8.19 -13.36
CA LYS A 2 -12.54 -8.90 -13.22
C LYS A 2 -12.51 -9.90 -12.06
N GLU A 3 -11.33 -10.36 -11.69
CA GLU A 3 -11.12 -11.42 -10.72
C GLU A 3 -11.01 -10.89 -9.29
N ASP A 4 -11.33 -11.72 -8.33
CA ASP A 4 -11.05 -11.48 -6.93
C ASP A 4 -9.52 -11.48 -6.74
N ILE A 5 -8.99 -10.44 -6.11
CA ILE A 5 -7.57 -10.36 -5.75
C ILE A 5 -7.25 -11.11 -4.44
N MET A 6 -8.19 -11.90 -3.94
CA MET A 6 -8.06 -12.79 -2.78
C MET A 6 -7.31 -12.16 -1.61
N SER A 7 -7.66 -10.91 -1.27
CA SER A 7 -7.01 -10.19 -0.17
C SER A 7 -7.35 -10.83 1.17
N ASN A 8 -6.35 -10.91 2.03
CA ASN A 8 -6.48 -11.26 3.44
C ASN A 8 -5.66 -10.28 4.29
N ILE A 9 -5.95 -10.23 5.57
CA ILE A 9 -5.13 -9.49 6.53
C ILE A 9 -4.19 -10.45 7.23
N TYR A 10 -2.91 -10.09 7.32
CA TYR A 10 -1.93 -10.81 8.12
C TYR A 10 -1.31 -9.91 9.17
N VAL A 11 -0.88 -10.54 10.24
CA VAL A 11 -0.04 -9.95 11.28
C VAL A 11 1.28 -10.69 11.27
N PHE A 12 2.35 -9.95 11.06
CA PHE A 12 3.72 -10.48 11.14
C PHE A 12 4.41 -10.00 12.41
N PRO A 13 4.98 -10.91 13.21
CA PRO A 13 5.78 -10.54 14.36
C PRO A 13 7.17 -10.02 13.94
N ARG A 14 7.90 -9.48 14.92
CA ARG A 14 9.34 -9.20 14.78
C ARG A 14 10.15 -10.49 14.65
N GLY A 15 11.37 -10.39 14.16
CA GLY A 15 12.34 -11.48 14.16
C GLY A 15 12.17 -12.49 13.02
N ILE A 16 11.27 -12.26 12.06
CA ILE A 16 11.14 -13.14 10.90
C ILE A 16 12.35 -12.92 9.99
N GLN A 17 13.07 -14.02 9.69
CA GLN A 17 14.10 -14.02 8.65
C GLN A 17 13.44 -14.05 7.28
N ARG A 18 13.85 -13.14 6.41
CA ARG A 18 13.28 -12.99 5.07
C ARG A 18 14.37 -12.95 4.00
N ALA A 19 13.98 -13.38 2.81
CA ALA A 19 14.74 -13.18 1.59
C ALA A 19 13.86 -12.47 0.56
N GLY A 20 14.39 -11.47 -0.11
CA GLY A 20 13.68 -10.66 -1.11
C GLY A 20 13.28 -11.44 -2.36
N TYR A 21 13.90 -12.59 -2.60
CA TYR A 21 13.66 -13.46 -3.75
C TYR A 21 14.15 -14.88 -3.48
N ASN A 22 13.82 -15.83 -4.37
CA ASN A 22 14.31 -17.22 -4.31
C ASN A 22 15.64 -17.45 -5.04
N LYS A 23 16.44 -16.39 -5.25
CA LYS A 23 17.77 -16.45 -5.89
C LYS A 23 18.88 -16.31 -4.86
N GLU A 24 20.04 -16.83 -5.16
CA GLU A 24 21.19 -16.80 -4.25
C GLU A 24 21.60 -15.37 -3.87
N ASN A 25 21.57 -14.43 -4.84
CA ASN A 25 21.89 -13.02 -4.64
C ASN A 25 20.69 -12.16 -4.16
N ALA A 26 19.67 -12.78 -3.54
CA ALA A 26 18.56 -12.01 -2.98
C ALA A 26 18.97 -11.21 -1.74
N VAL A 27 18.33 -10.06 -1.56
CA VAL A 27 18.42 -9.28 -0.32
C VAL A 27 17.93 -10.13 0.85
N LYS A 28 18.65 -10.12 1.98
CA LYS A 28 18.25 -10.85 3.20
C LYS A 28 18.20 -9.90 4.38
N TRP A 29 17.17 -10.05 5.22
CA TRP A 29 17.01 -9.27 6.45
C TRP A 29 16.25 -10.05 7.52
N THR A 30 16.26 -9.50 8.72
CA THR A 30 15.40 -9.94 9.81
C THR A 30 14.47 -8.80 10.18
N SER A 31 13.15 -9.04 10.25
CA SER A 31 12.19 -7.98 10.56
C SER A 31 12.47 -7.35 11.93
N LYS A 32 12.68 -6.04 11.95
CA LYS A 32 12.87 -5.25 13.17
C LYS A 32 11.54 -4.94 13.83
N TYR A 33 10.50 -4.75 13.01
CA TYR A 33 9.17 -4.35 13.44
C TYR A 33 8.13 -5.37 13.01
N GLY A 34 7.12 -5.57 13.86
CA GLY A 34 5.92 -6.29 13.48
C GLY A 34 4.97 -5.38 12.71
N SER A 35 4.10 -5.98 11.90
CA SER A 35 3.18 -5.25 11.04
C SER A 35 1.84 -5.95 10.87
N VAL A 36 0.81 -5.15 10.57
CA VAL A 36 -0.47 -5.57 10.01
C VAL A 36 -0.47 -5.23 8.54
N ILE A 37 -0.83 -6.19 7.69
CA ILE A 37 -0.79 -6.01 6.24
C ILE A 37 -2.07 -6.52 5.57
N ALA A 38 -2.42 -5.92 4.43
CA ALA A 38 -3.37 -6.44 3.47
C ALA A 38 -2.65 -7.00 2.25
N THR A 39 -3.06 -8.19 1.81
CA THR A 39 -2.43 -8.90 0.71
C THR A 39 -3.13 -8.69 -0.63
N GLY A 40 -2.39 -8.86 -1.72
CA GLY A 40 -2.93 -9.10 -3.05
C GLY A 40 -2.63 -10.53 -3.49
N TYR A 41 -3.62 -11.23 -4.00
CA TYR A 41 -3.57 -12.64 -4.42
C TYR A 41 -3.08 -13.61 -3.34
N ASP A 42 -3.06 -13.18 -2.09
CA ASP A 42 -2.47 -13.89 -0.94
C ASP A 42 -0.98 -14.23 -1.11
N ILE A 43 -0.24 -13.47 -1.93
CA ILE A 43 1.17 -13.69 -2.30
C ILE A 43 2.04 -12.43 -2.23
N GLY A 44 1.51 -11.30 -1.84
CA GLY A 44 2.27 -10.04 -1.74
C GLY A 44 1.64 -9.04 -0.79
N THR A 45 2.46 -8.19 -0.17
CA THR A 45 2.00 -7.08 0.67
C THR A 45 1.62 -5.90 -0.21
N CYS A 46 0.33 -5.55 -0.26
CA CYS A 46 -0.16 -4.40 -1.01
C CYS A 46 -0.26 -3.13 -0.16
N ASP A 47 -0.60 -3.28 1.11
CA ASP A 47 -0.80 -2.18 2.04
C ASP A 47 -0.54 -2.66 3.46
N GLY A 48 -0.14 -1.78 4.37
CA GLY A 48 0.02 -2.16 5.76
C GLY A 48 0.59 -1.06 6.63
N MET A 49 0.54 -1.31 7.94
CA MET A 49 1.12 -0.45 8.97
C MET A 49 1.96 -1.27 9.93
N ASN A 50 3.17 -0.81 10.24
CA ASN A 50 3.96 -1.44 11.28
C ASN A 50 3.66 -0.87 12.68
N GLU A 51 4.17 -1.53 13.70
CA GLU A 51 3.96 -1.14 15.10
C GLU A 51 4.52 0.25 15.48
N LYS A 52 5.36 0.85 14.63
CA LYS A 52 5.85 2.22 14.77
C LYS A 52 4.90 3.25 14.13
N GLY A 53 3.95 2.79 13.32
CA GLY A 53 3.00 3.63 12.61
C GLY A 53 3.48 4.06 11.22
N LEU A 54 4.58 3.51 10.73
CA LEU A 54 4.94 3.63 9.32
C LEU A 54 3.92 2.85 8.49
N VAL A 55 3.35 3.49 7.48
CA VAL A 55 2.43 2.91 6.51
C VAL A 55 3.13 2.82 5.16
N ALA A 56 2.90 1.73 4.45
CA ALA A 56 3.40 1.53 3.10
C ALA A 56 2.30 0.94 2.22
N SER A 57 2.08 1.52 1.04
CA SER A 57 1.01 1.17 0.11
C SER A 57 1.55 1.04 -1.30
N LEU A 58 1.26 -0.08 -1.96
CA LEU A 58 1.73 -0.41 -3.31
C LEU A 58 0.55 -0.31 -4.28
N LEU A 59 0.66 0.56 -5.28
CA LEU A 59 -0.38 0.77 -6.28
C LEU A 59 0.15 0.49 -7.69
N PHE A 60 -0.78 0.24 -8.61
CA PHE A 60 -0.47 0.00 -10.01
C PHE A 60 -0.06 1.30 -10.73
N LEU A 61 1.08 1.25 -11.43
CA LEU A 61 1.58 2.32 -12.30
C LEU A 61 2.09 1.71 -13.59
N PRO A 62 1.34 1.82 -14.71
CA PRO A 62 1.75 1.25 -16.00
C PRO A 62 3.12 1.71 -16.50
N GLU A 63 3.51 2.92 -16.12
CA GLU A 63 4.77 3.55 -16.53
C GLU A 63 6.00 3.05 -15.77
N SER A 64 5.82 2.20 -14.73
CA SER A 64 6.95 1.66 -13.99
C SER A 64 7.80 0.73 -14.83
N VAL A 65 9.09 1.01 -14.89
CA VAL A 65 10.13 0.18 -15.53
C VAL A 65 11.24 -0.06 -14.52
N PHE A 66 11.37 -1.29 -14.06
CA PHE A 66 12.37 -1.68 -13.04
C PHE A 66 13.69 -2.13 -13.65
N ASP A 67 13.64 -2.69 -14.86
CA ASP A 67 14.79 -3.29 -15.49
C ASP A 67 15.83 -2.23 -15.89
N ARG A 68 17.09 -2.54 -15.55
CA ARG A 68 18.27 -1.79 -15.96
C ARG A 68 19.26 -2.77 -16.57
N GLN A 69 19.62 -2.55 -17.80
CA GLN A 69 20.52 -3.46 -18.52
C GLN A 69 21.84 -3.66 -17.75
N GLY A 70 22.22 -4.92 -17.51
CA GLY A 70 23.47 -5.27 -16.83
C GLY A 70 23.44 -5.07 -15.31
N ASP A 71 22.29 -4.87 -14.70
CA ASP A 71 22.15 -4.69 -13.25
C ASP A 71 22.41 -5.98 -12.48
N THR A 72 23.52 -6.02 -11.74
CA THR A 72 23.96 -7.17 -10.93
C THR A 72 23.66 -7.02 -9.43
N ARG A 73 22.99 -5.94 -9.02
CA ARG A 73 22.63 -5.71 -7.61
C ARG A 73 21.80 -6.87 -7.06
N PRO A 74 21.82 -7.07 -5.73
CA PRO A 74 20.93 -8.02 -5.06
C PRO A 74 19.46 -7.84 -5.47
N VAL A 75 18.69 -8.95 -5.49
CA VAL A 75 17.32 -8.95 -6.01
C VAL A 75 16.32 -8.80 -4.88
N MET A 76 15.31 -7.95 -5.10
CA MET A 76 14.11 -7.77 -4.30
C MET A 76 12.88 -8.01 -5.18
N GLY A 77 12.03 -8.98 -4.86
CA GLY A 77 10.76 -9.18 -5.56
C GLY A 77 9.77 -8.07 -5.25
N ILE A 78 9.03 -7.64 -6.25
CA ILE A 78 8.00 -6.59 -6.09
C ILE A 78 6.94 -6.96 -5.03
N SER A 79 6.60 -8.23 -4.88
CA SER A 79 5.59 -8.73 -3.94
C SER A 79 5.98 -8.55 -2.47
N ILE A 80 7.28 -8.41 -2.17
CA ILE A 80 7.80 -8.28 -0.81
C ILE A 80 8.44 -6.90 -0.55
N TRP A 81 8.50 -6.02 -1.54
CA TRP A 81 9.13 -4.69 -1.40
C TRP A 81 8.45 -3.84 -0.31
N THR A 82 7.13 -3.78 -0.32
CA THR A 82 6.35 -3.10 0.74
C THR A 82 6.66 -3.69 2.12
N GLN A 83 6.74 -5.02 2.22
CA GLN A 83 7.06 -5.70 3.47
C GLN A 83 8.48 -5.37 3.96
N TYR A 84 9.45 -5.26 3.04
CA TYR A 84 10.80 -4.82 3.39
C TYR A 84 10.81 -3.47 4.08
N VAL A 85 10.01 -2.53 3.59
CA VAL A 85 9.88 -1.19 4.19
C VAL A 85 9.24 -1.28 5.58
N LEU A 86 8.14 -1.99 5.72
CA LEU A 86 7.46 -2.16 7.02
C LEU A 86 8.31 -2.90 8.06
N ASP A 87 9.11 -3.86 7.62
CA ASP A 87 9.97 -4.67 8.51
C ASP A 87 11.16 -3.86 9.07
N ASN A 88 11.69 -2.88 8.31
CA ASN A 88 13.01 -2.32 8.61
C ASN A 88 12.99 -0.89 9.13
N PHE A 89 11.97 -0.07 8.82
CA PHE A 89 11.98 1.36 9.09
C PHE A 89 10.85 1.80 10.01
N ALA A 90 11.13 2.80 10.84
CA ALA A 90 10.14 3.42 11.72
C ALA A 90 9.57 4.71 11.13
N THR A 91 10.33 5.40 10.27
CA THR A 91 9.97 6.68 9.68
C THR A 91 10.18 6.71 8.18
N VAL A 92 9.52 7.64 7.50
CA VAL A 92 9.71 7.90 6.07
C VAL A 92 11.15 8.27 5.78
N HIS A 93 11.73 9.14 6.60
CA HIS A 93 13.10 9.60 6.41
C HIS A 93 14.12 8.45 6.46
N GLU A 94 14.02 7.55 7.46
CA GLU A 94 14.87 6.35 7.53
C GLU A 94 14.76 5.49 6.27
N ALA A 95 13.53 5.28 5.80
CA ALA A 95 13.28 4.46 4.61
C ALA A 95 13.87 5.11 3.36
N VAL A 96 13.65 6.40 3.16
CA VAL A 96 14.14 7.15 2.00
C VAL A 96 15.67 7.19 1.96
N GLU A 97 16.32 7.45 3.09
CA GLU A 97 17.79 7.46 3.16
C GLU A 97 18.43 6.10 2.84
N GLU A 98 17.74 5.00 3.13
CA GLU A 98 18.22 3.68 2.72
C GLU A 98 17.92 3.38 1.26
N LEU A 99 16.70 3.65 0.80
CA LEU A 99 16.26 3.34 -0.56
C LEU A 99 16.98 4.17 -1.62
N LYS A 100 17.38 5.41 -1.31
CA LYS A 100 18.22 6.26 -2.18
C LYS A 100 19.58 5.62 -2.53
N LYS A 101 20.09 4.71 -1.70
CA LYS A 101 21.36 4.02 -1.98
C LYS A 101 21.23 3.02 -3.13
N GLU A 102 20.01 2.68 -3.52
CA GLU A 102 19.70 1.68 -4.55
C GLU A 102 20.54 0.39 -4.40
N SER A 103 20.66 -0.10 -3.16
CA SER A 103 21.48 -1.27 -2.81
C SER A 103 20.94 -2.59 -3.40
N PHE A 104 19.76 -2.59 -3.98
CA PHE A 104 19.14 -3.72 -4.66
C PHE A 104 18.36 -3.25 -5.90
N ARG A 105 18.00 -4.21 -6.74
CA ARG A 105 17.08 -4.02 -7.87
C ARG A 105 15.77 -4.72 -7.61
N ILE A 106 14.68 -4.17 -8.18
CA ILE A 106 13.37 -4.82 -8.13
C ILE A 106 13.23 -5.82 -9.28
N ASP A 107 12.73 -7.00 -8.99
CA ASP A 107 12.28 -7.99 -9.97
C ASP A 107 10.75 -8.07 -9.91
N ALA A 108 10.11 -7.79 -11.03
CA ALA A 108 8.66 -7.63 -11.12
C ALA A 108 8.05 -8.59 -12.17
N PRO A 109 7.93 -9.88 -11.85
CA PRO A 109 7.31 -10.85 -12.75
C PRO A 109 5.83 -10.59 -12.92
N HIS A 110 5.22 -11.22 -13.93
CA HIS A 110 3.78 -11.11 -14.14
C HIS A 110 2.98 -11.61 -12.93
N MET A 111 1.88 -10.94 -12.66
CA MET A 111 0.91 -11.36 -11.64
C MET A 111 0.16 -12.64 -12.07
N PRO A 112 -0.50 -13.36 -11.14
CA PRO A 112 -1.22 -14.59 -11.46
C PRO A 112 -2.24 -14.49 -12.59
N ASN A 113 -2.82 -13.30 -12.81
CA ASN A 113 -3.75 -13.03 -13.90
C ASN A 113 -3.06 -12.68 -15.24
N GLY A 114 -1.73 -12.81 -15.33
CA GLY A 114 -0.94 -12.50 -16.51
C GLY A 114 -0.63 -11.02 -16.74
N SER A 115 -1.12 -10.11 -15.89
CA SER A 115 -0.79 -8.68 -16.00
C SER A 115 0.62 -8.39 -15.53
N ALA A 116 1.26 -7.37 -16.10
CA ALA A 116 2.55 -6.89 -15.61
C ALA A 116 2.42 -6.37 -14.17
N SER A 117 3.42 -6.65 -13.34
CA SER A 117 3.52 -6.16 -11.96
C SER A 117 4.17 -4.77 -11.91
N THR A 118 3.68 -3.85 -12.73
CA THR A 118 4.16 -2.47 -12.77
C THR A 118 3.50 -1.68 -11.64
N LEU A 119 4.26 -1.39 -10.60
CA LEU A 119 3.75 -0.83 -9.35
C LEU A 119 4.65 0.32 -8.88
N HIS A 120 4.09 1.21 -8.04
CA HIS A 120 4.82 2.24 -7.32
C HIS A 120 4.42 2.25 -5.84
N LEU A 121 5.29 2.77 -4.99
CA LEU A 121 5.18 2.70 -3.55
C LEU A 121 4.97 4.08 -2.94
N ALA A 122 3.97 4.21 -2.06
CA ALA A 122 3.86 5.33 -1.14
C ALA A 122 4.16 4.88 0.27
N ILE A 123 4.87 5.72 1.03
CA ILE A 123 5.13 5.53 2.45
C ILE A 123 4.78 6.81 3.20
N THR A 124 4.25 6.67 4.43
CA THR A 124 3.90 7.79 5.29
C THR A 124 4.07 7.44 6.76
N ASP A 125 4.39 8.41 7.61
CA ASP A 125 4.56 8.22 9.04
C ASP A 125 3.72 9.19 9.88
N GLU A 126 3.73 9.01 11.20
CA GLU A 126 2.89 9.79 12.13
C GLU A 126 3.24 11.28 12.21
N THR A 127 4.36 11.72 11.63
CA THR A 127 4.74 13.13 11.54
C THR A 127 4.04 13.85 10.38
N GLY A 128 3.34 13.08 9.52
CA GLY A 128 2.75 13.53 8.27
C GLY A 128 3.77 13.65 7.14
N ASN A 129 5.02 13.19 7.33
CA ASN A 129 5.96 13.04 6.21
C ASN A 129 5.52 11.90 5.31
N THR A 130 5.70 12.06 4.01
CA THR A 130 5.35 11.07 2.99
C THR A 130 6.47 10.94 1.97
N ALA A 131 6.53 9.81 1.29
CA ALA A 131 7.33 9.68 0.08
C ALA A 131 6.61 8.82 -0.95
N VAL A 132 6.70 9.23 -2.22
CA VAL A 132 6.25 8.46 -3.38
C VAL A 132 7.50 8.01 -4.14
N LEU A 133 7.61 6.71 -4.39
CA LEU A 133 8.75 6.06 -5.01
C LEU A 133 8.31 5.39 -6.31
N GLU A 134 8.87 5.82 -7.43
CA GLU A 134 8.58 5.31 -8.76
C GLU A 134 9.88 4.88 -9.45
N TYR A 135 9.86 3.72 -10.11
CA TYR A 135 10.93 3.33 -11.03
C TYR A 135 10.53 3.72 -12.44
N LEU A 136 11.26 4.67 -13.02
CA LEU A 136 11.01 5.22 -14.34
C LEU A 136 12.28 5.02 -15.20
N ASP A 137 12.12 4.29 -16.31
CA ASP A 137 13.26 3.95 -17.18
C ASP A 137 14.44 3.32 -16.42
N GLY A 138 14.13 2.45 -15.44
CA GLY A 138 15.12 1.77 -14.60
C GLY A 138 15.74 2.62 -13.49
N ASN A 139 15.31 3.86 -13.31
CA ASN A 139 15.85 4.78 -12.30
C ASN A 139 14.81 5.06 -11.21
N LEU A 140 15.25 5.07 -9.96
CA LEU A 140 14.40 5.39 -8.83
C LEU A 140 14.17 6.91 -8.74
N SER A 141 12.91 7.33 -8.81
CA SER A 141 12.44 8.68 -8.55
C SER A 141 11.74 8.72 -7.18
N ILE A 142 12.09 9.67 -6.34
CA ILE A 142 11.52 9.84 -5.00
C ILE A 142 11.02 11.27 -4.82
N HIS A 143 9.75 11.40 -4.44
CA HIS A 143 9.15 12.65 -3.99
C HIS A 143 8.89 12.52 -2.49
N GLU A 144 9.69 13.20 -1.67
CA GLU A 144 9.60 13.18 -0.21
C GLU A 144 9.19 14.56 0.32
N GLY A 145 8.20 14.61 1.18
CA GLY A 145 7.74 15.84 1.84
C GLY A 145 6.28 15.76 2.27
N LYS A 146 5.88 16.68 3.14
CA LYS A 146 4.49 16.76 3.63
C LYS A 146 3.48 17.21 2.57
N GLU A 147 3.95 17.76 1.49
CA GLU A 147 3.15 18.19 0.34
C GLU A 147 2.73 17.05 -0.59
N PHE A 148 3.43 15.91 -0.56
CA PHE A 148 3.19 14.78 -1.44
C PHE A 148 2.21 13.75 -0.86
N GLN A 149 1.03 14.21 -0.43
CA GLN A 149 0.08 13.42 0.38
C GLN A 149 -0.85 12.52 -0.44
N VAL A 150 -0.87 12.63 -1.75
CA VAL A 150 -1.78 11.87 -2.62
C VAL A 150 -0.97 11.09 -3.65
N MET A 151 -1.25 9.81 -3.75
CA MET A 151 -0.79 8.95 -4.85
C MET A 151 -1.99 8.19 -5.42
N THR A 152 -2.08 8.11 -6.74
CA THR A 152 -3.08 7.28 -7.42
C THR A 152 -2.40 6.28 -8.36
N ASN A 153 -2.71 6.26 -9.65
CA ASN A 153 -2.07 5.35 -10.60
C ASN A 153 -1.38 6.16 -11.72
N SER A 154 -1.71 5.89 -12.99
CA SER A 154 -1.23 6.66 -14.15
C SER A 154 -1.85 8.06 -14.23
N PRO A 155 -1.13 9.06 -14.74
CA PRO A 155 0.27 9.03 -15.20
C PRO A 155 1.27 9.05 -14.02
N ARG A 156 2.58 9.00 -14.37
CA ARG A 156 3.67 9.15 -13.38
C ARG A 156 3.49 10.41 -12.52
N TYR A 157 4.08 10.41 -11.35
CA TYR A 157 3.75 11.33 -10.27
C TYR A 157 3.95 12.81 -10.61
N ASP A 158 5.04 13.16 -11.28
CA ASP A 158 5.33 14.53 -11.73
C ASP A 158 4.25 15.08 -12.68
N TYR A 159 3.70 14.23 -13.56
CA TYR A 159 2.60 14.64 -14.44
C TYR A 159 1.29 14.80 -13.65
N GLN A 160 1.06 13.99 -12.62
CA GLN A 160 -0.12 14.17 -11.75
C GLN A 160 -0.04 15.49 -10.99
N LEU A 161 1.14 15.90 -10.52
CA LEU A 161 1.34 17.19 -9.87
C LEU A 161 1.03 18.35 -10.85
N ALA A 162 1.55 18.30 -12.08
CA ALA A 162 1.28 19.32 -13.10
C ALA A 162 -0.22 19.41 -13.46
N ILE A 163 -0.90 18.28 -13.61
CA ILE A 163 -2.36 18.24 -13.85
C ILE A 163 -3.11 18.85 -12.66
N ASN A 164 -2.71 18.53 -11.43
CA ASN A 164 -3.33 19.08 -10.24
C ASN A 164 -3.16 20.60 -10.13
N ASP A 165 -1.99 21.13 -10.50
CA ASP A 165 -1.73 22.57 -10.50
C ASP A 165 -2.61 23.29 -11.52
N TYR A 166 -2.79 22.72 -12.73
CA TYR A 166 -3.76 23.24 -13.69
C TYR A 166 -5.19 23.29 -13.11
N TRP A 167 -5.63 22.25 -12.44
CA TRP A 167 -6.97 22.23 -11.84
C TRP A 167 -7.12 23.19 -10.67
N LYS A 168 -6.06 23.50 -9.92
CA LYS A 168 -6.09 24.52 -8.87
C LYS A 168 -6.40 25.91 -9.44
N GLU A 169 -5.93 26.21 -10.66
CA GLU A 169 -6.19 27.50 -11.31
C GLU A 169 -7.64 27.64 -11.80
N ILE A 170 -8.21 26.56 -12.37
CA ILE A 170 -9.53 26.62 -13.03
C ILE A 170 -10.69 26.09 -12.18
N GLY A 171 -10.42 25.36 -11.10
CA GLY A 171 -11.40 24.56 -10.39
C GLY A 171 -11.71 25.05 -8.98
N GLY A 172 -11.42 24.25 -7.99
CA GLY A 172 -11.73 24.46 -6.59
C GLY A 172 -13.12 23.93 -6.23
N LEU A 173 -13.86 24.68 -5.39
CA LEU A 173 -15.23 24.29 -5.00
C LEU A 173 -16.25 24.32 -6.15
N GLN A 174 -15.97 25.05 -7.21
CA GLN A 174 -16.91 25.24 -8.33
C GLN A 174 -16.80 24.16 -9.38
N MET A 175 -15.61 23.58 -9.57
CA MET A 175 -15.37 22.57 -10.60
C MET A 175 -14.24 21.63 -10.19
N LEU A 176 -14.55 20.32 -10.14
CA LEU A 176 -13.58 19.23 -9.98
C LEU A 176 -13.80 18.20 -11.07
N PRO A 177 -12.74 17.52 -11.56
CA PRO A 177 -12.90 16.51 -12.59
C PRO A 177 -13.62 15.28 -12.02
N GLY A 178 -14.66 14.80 -12.74
CA GLY A 178 -15.61 13.80 -12.23
C GLY A 178 -15.40 12.37 -12.71
N THR A 179 -14.39 12.09 -13.56
CA THR A 179 -14.22 10.75 -14.11
C THR A 179 -13.53 9.79 -13.13
N ASN A 180 -13.54 8.49 -13.48
CA ASN A 180 -12.81 7.46 -12.74
C ASN A 180 -11.32 7.35 -13.12
N ARG A 181 -10.83 8.22 -14.00
CA ARG A 181 -9.41 8.26 -14.35
C ARG A 181 -8.56 8.58 -13.13
N SER A 182 -7.37 8.01 -13.11
CA SER A 182 -6.43 8.17 -12.01
C SER A 182 -6.07 9.64 -11.75
N SER A 183 -5.78 10.41 -12.80
CA SER A 183 -5.50 11.84 -12.70
C SER A 183 -6.65 12.65 -12.10
N ASP A 184 -7.90 12.33 -12.48
CA ASP A 184 -9.08 13.00 -11.94
C ASP A 184 -9.31 12.66 -10.47
N ARG A 185 -9.06 11.40 -10.09
CA ARG A 185 -9.11 10.95 -8.69
C ARG A 185 -8.01 11.61 -7.86
N PHE A 186 -6.82 11.81 -8.44
CA PHE A 186 -5.73 12.54 -7.81
C PHE A 186 -6.14 13.97 -7.46
N VAL A 187 -6.70 14.71 -8.42
CA VAL A 187 -7.17 16.08 -8.23
C VAL A 187 -8.26 16.15 -7.14
N ARG A 188 -9.25 15.25 -7.20
CA ARG A 188 -10.29 15.21 -6.16
C ARG A 188 -9.73 14.89 -4.78
N ALA A 189 -8.85 13.90 -4.67
CA ALA A 189 -8.20 13.57 -3.41
C ALA A 189 -7.41 14.76 -2.86
N SER A 190 -6.58 15.39 -3.70
CA SER A 190 -5.78 16.57 -3.34
C SER A 190 -6.63 17.74 -2.84
N PHE A 191 -7.79 17.95 -3.46
CA PHE A 191 -8.74 18.98 -2.98
C PHE A 191 -9.37 18.58 -1.64
N TYR A 192 -9.91 17.36 -1.57
CA TYR A 192 -10.71 16.96 -0.39
C TYR A 192 -9.88 16.78 0.88
N ILE A 193 -8.64 16.31 0.81
CA ILE A 193 -7.79 16.18 2.02
C ILE A 193 -7.53 17.52 2.71
N HIS A 194 -7.60 18.65 1.96
CA HIS A 194 -7.49 19.99 2.53
C HIS A 194 -8.84 20.60 2.91
N ALA A 195 -9.92 20.13 2.30
CA ALA A 195 -11.27 20.63 2.55
C ALA A 195 -11.94 19.96 3.77
N ILE A 196 -11.54 18.75 4.15
CA ILE A 196 -12.07 18.08 5.34
C ILE A 196 -11.53 18.71 6.64
N PRO A 197 -12.23 18.52 7.78
CA PRO A 197 -11.77 19.04 9.07
C PRO A 197 -10.37 18.57 9.43
N GLN A 198 -9.47 19.51 9.71
CA GLN A 198 -8.15 19.24 10.25
C GLN A 198 -8.25 19.18 11.79
N THR A 199 -8.30 17.98 12.35
CA THR A 199 -8.59 17.78 13.77
C THR A 199 -7.77 16.63 14.36
N PRO A 200 -7.33 16.73 15.62
CA PRO A 200 -6.71 15.62 16.35
C PRO A 200 -7.72 14.58 16.86
N ASP A 201 -9.01 14.86 16.78
CA ASP A 201 -10.07 13.93 17.21
C ASP A 201 -10.27 12.82 16.17
N ALA A 202 -9.82 11.61 16.48
CA ALA A 202 -9.94 10.44 15.61
C ALA A 202 -11.41 10.10 15.28
N LYS A 203 -12.37 10.46 16.13
CA LYS A 203 -13.80 10.24 15.87
C LYS A 203 -14.33 11.09 14.71
N ILE A 204 -13.64 12.18 14.38
CA ILE A 204 -13.93 13.05 13.24
C ILE A 204 -12.96 12.77 12.10
N ALA A 205 -11.67 12.67 12.39
CA ALA A 205 -10.62 12.50 11.36
C ALA A 205 -10.80 11.21 10.56
N VAL A 206 -11.00 10.07 11.21
CA VAL A 206 -11.12 8.75 10.53
C VAL A 206 -12.32 8.71 9.57
N PRO A 207 -13.57 9.05 9.98
CA PRO A 207 -14.70 9.09 9.06
C PRO A 207 -14.54 10.14 7.94
N SER A 208 -13.87 11.26 8.20
CA SER A 208 -13.58 12.27 7.17
C SER A 208 -12.65 11.70 6.09
N VAL A 209 -11.55 11.05 6.47
CA VAL A 209 -10.64 10.40 5.53
C VAL A 209 -11.33 9.25 4.79
N LEU A 210 -12.14 8.43 5.47
CA LEU A 210 -12.94 7.38 4.82
C LEU A 210 -13.89 7.97 3.77
N SER A 211 -14.47 9.13 4.01
CA SER A 211 -15.34 9.82 3.05
C SER A 211 -14.57 10.26 1.80
N VAL A 212 -13.35 10.77 1.96
CA VAL A 212 -12.46 11.07 0.83
C VAL A 212 -12.13 9.81 0.05
N MET A 213 -11.73 8.73 0.73
CA MET A 213 -11.40 7.45 0.09
C MET A 213 -12.58 6.87 -0.69
N ARG A 214 -13.79 6.99 -0.16
CA ARG A 214 -15.03 6.58 -0.87
C ARG A 214 -15.32 7.44 -2.08
N ASN A 215 -15.11 8.75 -2.00
CA ASN A 215 -15.30 9.67 -3.13
C ASN A 215 -14.35 9.36 -4.30
N VAL A 216 -13.11 9.01 -4.03
CA VAL A 216 -12.11 8.69 -5.05
C VAL A 216 -12.08 7.21 -5.45
N SER A 217 -12.98 6.41 -4.91
CA SER A 217 -13.14 5.01 -5.27
C SER A 217 -13.81 4.84 -6.63
N VAL A 218 -13.42 3.80 -7.33
CA VAL A 218 -14.08 3.39 -8.58
C VAL A 218 -15.19 2.40 -8.21
N PRO A 219 -16.44 2.60 -8.66
CA PRO A 219 -17.56 1.72 -8.35
C PRO A 219 -17.23 0.26 -8.69
N PHE A 220 -17.66 -0.66 -7.80
CA PHE A 220 -17.41 -2.09 -7.97
C PHE A 220 -18.07 -2.60 -9.25
N GLY A 221 -17.34 -3.41 -10.02
CA GLY A 221 -17.79 -4.01 -11.28
C GLY A 221 -17.50 -3.17 -12.52
N ILE A 222 -17.14 -1.90 -12.40
CA ILE A 222 -16.72 -1.10 -13.56
C ILE A 222 -15.34 -1.59 -14.01
N THR A 223 -15.26 -1.93 -15.31
CA THR A 223 -14.01 -2.25 -16.00
C THR A 223 -14.13 -1.84 -17.46
N THR A 224 -13.05 -1.30 -18.02
CA THR A 224 -12.95 -0.97 -19.45
C THR A 224 -11.82 -1.79 -20.05
N PRO A 225 -12.08 -2.67 -21.03
CA PRO A 225 -11.05 -3.52 -21.62
C PRO A 225 -9.86 -2.73 -22.18
N ASP A 226 -10.15 -1.59 -22.78
CA ASP A 226 -9.16 -0.73 -23.47
C ASP A 226 -8.40 0.21 -22.51
N LYS A 227 -8.75 0.21 -21.22
CA LYS A 227 -8.13 1.09 -20.19
C LYS A 227 -7.88 0.28 -18.91
N PRO A 228 -6.82 -0.53 -18.90
CA PRO A 228 -6.55 -1.48 -17.80
C PRO A 228 -6.30 -0.80 -16.44
N HIS A 229 -5.97 0.51 -16.42
CA HIS A 229 -5.80 1.30 -15.21
C HIS A 229 -7.11 1.89 -14.64
N ILE A 230 -8.25 1.59 -15.24
CA ILE A 230 -9.56 1.84 -14.64
C ILE A 230 -10.06 0.52 -14.06
N SER A 231 -9.69 0.26 -12.82
CA SER A 231 -10.12 -0.93 -12.08
C SER A 231 -11.05 -0.54 -10.96
N SER A 232 -12.08 -1.35 -10.73
CA SER A 232 -12.96 -1.13 -9.58
C SER A 232 -12.23 -1.31 -8.26
N THR A 233 -12.58 -0.47 -7.29
CA THR A 233 -12.07 -0.59 -5.92
C THR A 233 -12.53 -1.91 -5.31
N ARG A 234 -11.63 -2.65 -4.66
CA ARG A 234 -11.90 -3.92 -4.00
C ARG A 234 -12.02 -3.77 -2.49
N TRP A 235 -11.22 -2.90 -1.93
CA TRP A 235 -11.23 -2.57 -0.50
C TRP A 235 -10.61 -1.18 -0.29
N ARG A 236 -10.74 -0.67 0.92
CA ARG A 236 -10.12 0.57 1.39
C ARG A 236 -9.52 0.33 2.75
N SER A 237 -8.39 0.94 3.00
CA SER A 237 -7.76 1.01 4.32
C SER A 237 -7.63 2.46 4.77
N VAL A 238 -7.66 2.68 6.07
CA VAL A 238 -7.29 3.94 6.71
C VAL A 238 -6.43 3.61 7.93
N SER A 239 -5.29 4.25 8.02
CA SER A 239 -4.34 4.05 9.12
C SER A 239 -4.32 5.27 10.04
N ASP A 240 -4.83 5.12 11.26
CA ASP A 240 -4.58 6.08 12.33
C ASP A 240 -3.20 5.81 12.90
N GLN A 241 -2.20 6.44 12.31
CA GLN A 241 -0.78 6.21 12.61
C GLN A 241 -0.42 6.60 14.04
N LYS A 242 -1.04 7.66 14.56
CA LYS A 242 -0.82 8.14 15.93
C LYS A 242 -1.38 7.18 16.97
N ASN A 243 -2.60 6.67 16.75
CA ASN A 243 -3.24 5.73 17.67
C ASN A 243 -2.88 4.26 17.38
N LYS A 244 -2.22 3.97 16.24
CA LYS A 244 -1.83 2.64 15.80
C LYS A 244 -3.05 1.74 15.53
N ILE A 245 -4.04 2.27 14.80
CA ILE A 245 -5.25 1.54 14.43
C ILE A 245 -5.32 1.44 12.90
N TYR A 246 -5.40 0.21 12.41
CA TYR A 246 -5.53 -0.08 10.98
C TYR A 246 -6.98 -0.43 10.67
N TYR A 247 -7.70 0.45 9.98
CA TYR A 247 -9.09 0.27 9.54
C TYR A 247 -9.12 -0.35 8.16
N PHE A 248 -10.09 -1.23 7.93
CA PHE A 248 -10.28 -1.89 6.63
C PHE A 248 -11.75 -2.03 6.28
N GLU A 249 -12.10 -1.73 5.03
CA GLU A 249 -13.43 -1.82 4.46
C GLU A 249 -13.40 -2.58 3.13
N SER A 250 -14.00 -3.76 3.09
CA SER A 250 -14.24 -4.47 1.82
C SER A 250 -15.43 -3.85 1.09
N VAL A 251 -15.37 -3.74 -0.25
CA VAL A 251 -16.54 -3.33 -1.04
C VAL A 251 -17.62 -4.40 -1.09
N MET A 252 -17.30 -5.64 -0.74
CA MET A 252 -18.24 -6.79 -0.75
C MET A 252 -19.07 -6.87 0.52
N THR A 253 -18.74 -6.09 1.55
CA THR A 253 -19.46 -6.08 2.83
C THR A 253 -19.75 -4.63 3.25
N PRO A 254 -20.88 -4.36 3.91
CA PRO A 254 -21.21 -2.99 4.33
C PRO A 254 -20.44 -2.55 5.59
N ASN A 255 -19.63 -3.42 6.18
CA ASN A 255 -19.04 -3.21 7.50
C ASN A 255 -17.60 -2.76 7.42
N LEU A 256 -17.25 -1.82 8.30
CA LEU A 256 -15.89 -1.43 8.62
C LEU A 256 -15.41 -2.23 9.84
N PHE A 257 -14.21 -2.77 9.79
CA PHE A 257 -13.51 -3.33 10.95
C PHE A 257 -12.14 -2.69 11.11
N TRP A 258 -11.52 -2.90 12.27
CA TRP A 258 -10.16 -2.42 12.51
C TRP A 258 -9.35 -3.39 13.36
N LEU A 259 -8.05 -3.23 13.30
CA LEU A 259 -7.08 -3.87 14.16
C LEU A 259 -6.33 -2.80 14.96
N ASP A 260 -6.46 -2.85 16.28
CA ASP A 260 -5.68 -2.01 17.20
C ASP A 260 -4.34 -2.68 17.46
N LEU A 261 -3.27 -2.14 16.84
CA LEU A 261 -1.94 -2.72 16.91
C LEU A 261 -1.39 -2.76 18.35
N LYS A 262 -1.89 -1.91 19.25
CA LYS A 262 -1.49 -1.94 20.67
C LYS A 262 -1.99 -3.16 21.42
N LYS A 263 -3.00 -3.86 20.87
CA LYS A 263 -3.56 -5.12 21.43
C LYS A 263 -2.94 -6.37 20.82
N ILE A 264 -2.03 -6.21 19.85
CA ILE A 264 -1.41 -7.31 19.13
C ILE A 264 -0.02 -7.59 19.74
N ASP A 265 0.27 -8.86 20.02
CA ASP A 265 1.61 -9.28 20.39
C ASP A 265 2.46 -9.44 19.12
N PHE A 266 3.46 -8.56 18.97
CA PHE A 266 4.45 -8.61 17.89
C PHE A 266 5.77 -9.27 18.33
N SER A 267 5.82 -9.93 19.49
CA SER A 267 7.04 -10.65 19.88
C SER A 267 7.34 -11.79 18.89
N PRO A 268 8.62 -12.18 18.74
CA PRO A 268 8.98 -13.28 17.84
C PRO A 268 8.26 -14.60 18.14
N LYS A 269 7.78 -14.78 19.37
CA LYS A 269 7.07 -16.00 19.80
C LYS A 269 5.58 -15.99 19.43
N ALA A 270 5.02 -14.86 19.06
CA ALA A 270 3.58 -14.73 18.76
C ALA A 270 3.14 -15.49 17.51
N GLY A 271 4.09 -15.82 16.61
CA GLY A 271 3.79 -16.45 15.34
C GLY A 271 3.05 -15.52 14.36
N ILE A 272 2.81 -16.00 13.17
CA ILE A 272 2.04 -15.29 12.14
C ILE A 272 0.56 -15.47 12.43
N LYS A 273 -0.23 -14.40 12.31
CA LYS A 273 -1.69 -14.46 12.43
C LYS A 273 -2.33 -14.06 11.11
N LYS A 274 -3.54 -14.56 10.86
CA LYS A 274 -4.36 -14.26 9.68
C LYS A 274 -5.79 -13.92 10.08
N LEU A 275 -6.36 -12.91 9.43
CA LEU A 275 -7.80 -12.64 9.41
C LEU A 275 -8.28 -12.91 7.97
N PRO A 276 -8.91 -14.07 7.70
CA PRO A 276 -9.36 -14.41 6.35
C PRO A 276 -10.56 -13.54 5.93
N LEU A 277 -10.48 -12.90 4.78
CA LEU A 277 -11.54 -12.04 4.22
C LEU A 277 -12.34 -12.75 3.11
N THR A 278 -11.90 -13.93 2.70
CA THR A 278 -12.52 -14.71 1.62
C THR A 278 -13.75 -15.48 2.11
N ASN A 279 -14.52 -16.04 1.16
CA ASN A 279 -15.68 -16.91 1.43
C ASN A 279 -16.80 -16.24 2.25
N GLY A 280 -17.06 -14.95 1.99
CA GLY A 280 -18.16 -14.22 2.62
C GLY A 280 -17.98 -13.92 4.10
N LYS A 281 -16.75 -13.96 4.61
CA LYS A 281 -16.45 -13.55 5.98
C LYS A 281 -16.72 -12.07 6.19
N ILE A 282 -17.49 -11.76 7.23
CA ILE A 282 -17.87 -10.40 7.60
C ILE A 282 -17.32 -10.11 8.99
N TYR A 283 -16.59 -9.01 9.11
CA TYR A 283 -16.11 -8.49 10.39
C TYR A 283 -16.63 -7.06 10.59
N ALA A 284 -16.85 -6.67 11.83
CA ALA A 284 -17.27 -5.32 12.20
C ALA A 284 -16.64 -4.93 13.53
N GLY A 285 -16.19 -3.69 13.64
CA GLY A 285 -15.58 -3.20 14.88
C GLY A 285 -14.17 -3.73 15.08
N ASP A 286 -13.76 -3.91 16.34
CA ASP A 286 -12.43 -4.43 16.70
C ASP A 286 -12.35 -5.95 16.42
N ALA A 287 -11.52 -6.30 15.43
CA ALA A 287 -11.36 -7.68 14.96
C ALA A 287 -10.06 -8.35 15.46
N VAL A 288 -9.34 -7.75 16.40
CA VAL A 288 -8.11 -8.37 16.94
C VAL A 288 -8.37 -9.77 17.51
N LYS A 289 -9.50 -9.96 18.18
CA LYS A 289 -9.92 -11.26 18.75
C LYS A 289 -10.23 -12.33 17.70
N ASP A 290 -10.47 -11.93 16.45
CA ASP A 290 -10.82 -12.84 15.35
C ASP A 290 -9.58 -13.32 14.58
N LEU A 291 -8.40 -12.79 14.91
CA LEU A 291 -7.12 -13.24 14.37
C LEU A 291 -6.88 -14.71 14.74
N LYS A 292 -6.43 -15.49 13.79
CA LYS A 292 -6.11 -16.92 13.94
C LYS A 292 -4.63 -17.15 13.67
N ASP A 293 -4.07 -18.17 14.29
CA ASP A 293 -2.74 -18.65 13.92
C ASP A 293 -2.71 -19.06 12.45
N SER A 294 -1.62 -18.77 11.80
CA SER A 294 -1.40 -19.08 10.39
C SER A 294 -0.03 -19.69 10.20
N ASP A 295 0.05 -20.58 9.22
CA ASP A 295 1.32 -21.08 8.72
C ASP A 295 2.16 -19.96 8.10
N SER A 296 3.36 -20.27 7.64
CA SER A 296 4.24 -19.32 6.95
C SER A 296 3.56 -18.70 5.74
N PHE A 297 3.66 -17.37 5.62
CA PHE A 297 3.23 -16.65 4.42
C PHE A 297 4.32 -16.77 3.34
N VAL A 298 3.91 -17.15 2.13
CA VAL A 298 4.82 -17.31 0.98
C VAL A 298 4.59 -16.17 0.00
N PHE A 299 5.60 -15.32 -0.17
CA PHE A 299 5.59 -14.30 -1.21
C PHE A 299 5.79 -14.91 -2.59
N LEU A 300 5.27 -14.24 -3.62
CA LEU A 300 5.45 -14.65 -5.00
C LEU A 300 6.95 -14.88 -5.29
N PHE A 301 7.28 -16.07 -5.84
CA PHE A 301 8.65 -16.52 -6.17
C PHE A 301 9.58 -16.78 -4.98
N GLN A 302 9.08 -16.81 -3.76
CA GLN A 302 9.80 -17.38 -2.63
C GLN A 302 9.57 -18.89 -2.58
N THR A 303 10.65 -19.65 -2.35
CA THR A 303 10.50 -21.06 -1.95
C THR A 303 10.11 -21.08 -0.48
N PRO A 304 9.13 -21.90 -0.04
CA PRO A 304 8.88 -22.10 1.38
C PRO A 304 10.20 -22.43 2.09
N VAL A 305 10.50 -21.74 3.16
CA VAL A 305 11.59 -22.16 4.06
C VAL A 305 11.07 -23.41 4.76
N MET A 306 11.65 -24.58 4.38
CA MET A 306 11.38 -25.86 5.04
C MET A 306 11.92 -25.86 6.48
#